data_dac5266192c0921f201da71d9bd991db
#
_entry.id   dac5266192c0921f201da71d9bd991db
#
_cell.length_a   1.000
_cell.length_b   1.000
_cell.length_c   1.000
_cell.angle_alpha   90.00
_cell.angle_beta   90.00
_cell.angle_gamma   90.00
#
_symmetry.space_group_name_H-M   'P 1'
#
loop_
_entity.id
_entity.type
_entity.pdbx_description
1 polymer ?
#
loop_
_entity_poly.entity_id
_entity_poly.type
_entity_poly.pdbx_seq_one_letter_code
_entity_poly.pdbx_strand_id
1 'polypeptide(L)'
;MKRYRILHILHSMNRGGAETLVMNLFRAIDRDRYAFDFLLCTGRNDYGEEITRLGGRIFLHDSRGRRPFAYRRDLVRFFTGHAGEFDAVHLHCSSLTSPEALFAARDCGIPVRVLHVHSSRPESRLHGVLHRLFRPAALGCATQLLACSEAAADWLCGGTPFRRRVLVVRNGIDTERFHFDERVRREVRRELGVFPGTTLFGHVGRFCAVKNHPFLLRVFAAWEAEHPDSLLLLIGRGEGLDAARDLARDLGIGAKVRFLGLRRDIDRLLQAIDLFVFPSFFEGLPVAVVEAQDSGTKVVCSDRVSAEAKLCDNLWFLPLESGPAEWARRIARLMGAPREQMWLQVRAQRYDIRDTAELLCKEVYRR
;
A
#
# COMPACT_ATOMS: atom_id res chain seq x y z
N MET A 1 -3.87 -13.71 -30.39
CA MET A 1 -4.76 -14.44 -29.45
C MET A 1 -5.60 -13.46 -28.66
N LYS A 2 -6.84 -13.83 -28.23
CA LYS A 2 -7.64 -12.99 -27.32
C LYS A 2 -6.92 -12.91 -25.96
N ARG A 3 -6.64 -11.69 -25.46
CA ARG A 3 -6.02 -11.48 -24.15
C ARG A 3 -7.00 -11.90 -23.04
N TYR A 4 -6.48 -12.50 -21.97
CA TYR A 4 -7.25 -12.77 -20.75
C TYR A 4 -7.53 -11.45 -20.02
N ARG A 5 -8.81 -11.08 -19.90
CA ARG A 5 -9.21 -9.75 -19.44
C ARG A 5 -9.71 -9.80 -18.00
N ILE A 6 -9.06 -9.05 -17.12
CA ILE A 6 -9.38 -8.96 -15.71
C ILE A 6 -9.96 -7.57 -15.40
N LEU A 7 -11.16 -7.54 -14.80
CA LEU A 7 -11.76 -6.32 -14.28
C LEU A 7 -11.39 -6.17 -12.80
N HIS A 8 -10.52 -5.24 -12.48
CA HIS A 8 -10.20 -4.85 -11.10
C HIS A 8 -11.27 -3.90 -10.57
N ILE A 9 -11.83 -4.21 -9.40
CA ILE A 9 -12.86 -3.40 -8.76
C ILE A 9 -12.30 -2.83 -7.48
N LEU A 10 -12.21 -1.47 -7.42
CA LEU A 10 -11.71 -0.71 -6.28
C LEU A 10 -12.60 0.52 -6.07
N HIS A 11 -12.49 1.14 -4.90
CA HIS A 11 -13.18 2.40 -4.66
C HIS A 11 -12.62 3.53 -5.52
N SER A 12 -11.30 3.62 -5.63
CA SER A 12 -10.55 4.62 -6.39
C SER A 12 -9.21 4.05 -6.85
N MET A 13 -8.51 4.74 -7.74
CA MET A 13 -7.10 4.47 -8.06
C MET A 13 -6.21 5.63 -7.60
N ASN A 14 -6.37 6.03 -6.34
CA ASN A 14 -5.46 6.96 -5.66
C ASN A 14 -4.22 6.20 -5.14
N ARG A 15 -3.25 6.91 -4.55
CA ARG A 15 -2.02 6.30 -4.04
C ARG A 15 -2.22 5.69 -2.66
N GLY A 16 -2.82 4.52 -2.61
CA GLY A 16 -2.97 3.64 -1.44
C GLY A 16 -2.20 2.34 -1.63
N GLY A 17 -2.14 1.49 -0.60
CA GLY A 17 -1.40 0.22 -0.65
C GLY A 17 -1.95 -0.77 -1.67
N ALA A 18 -3.28 -0.96 -1.70
CA ALA A 18 -3.94 -1.86 -2.65
C ALA A 18 -3.80 -1.36 -4.09
N GLU A 19 -4.04 -0.07 -4.32
CA GLU A 19 -3.95 0.58 -5.62
C GLU A 19 -2.50 0.53 -6.16
N THR A 20 -1.51 0.75 -5.28
CA THR A 20 -0.09 0.63 -5.65
C THR A 20 0.26 -0.80 -6.04
N LEU A 21 -0.22 -1.82 -5.31
CA LEU A 21 -0.03 -3.22 -5.69
C LEU A 21 -0.62 -3.50 -7.08
N VAL A 22 -1.87 -3.08 -7.34
CA VAL A 22 -2.52 -3.33 -8.64
C VAL A 22 -1.75 -2.65 -9.77
N MET A 23 -1.25 -1.43 -9.56
CA MET A 23 -0.42 -0.74 -10.55
C MET A 23 0.94 -1.40 -10.76
N ASN A 24 1.58 -1.87 -9.68
CA ASN A 24 2.84 -2.63 -9.78
C ASN A 24 2.62 -3.92 -10.58
N LEU A 25 1.52 -4.64 -10.31
CA LEU A 25 1.13 -5.82 -11.09
C LEU A 25 0.89 -5.46 -12.56
N PHE A 26 0.18 -4.36 -12.85
CA PHE A 26 -0.14 -3.94 -14.22
C PHE A 26 1.10 -3.55 -15.02
N ARG A 27 2.14 -3.03 -14.36
CA ARG A 27 3.45 -2.77 -14.98
C ARG A 27 4.22 -4.06 -15.26
N ALA A 28 4.14 -5.04 -14.36
CA ALA A 28 4.96 -6.26 -14.40
C ALA A 28 4.33 -7.41 -15.20
N ILE A 29 2.99 -7.44 -15.35
CA ILE A 29 2.30 -8.54 -16.02
C ILE A 29 2.56 -8.52 -17.54
N ASP A 30 2.58 -9.70 -18.15
CA ASP A 30 2.63 -9.86 -19.60
C ASP A 30 1.34 -9.29 -20.25
N ARG A 31 1.42 -8.05 -20.78
CA ARG A 31 0.29 -7.33 -21.34
C ARG A 31 -0.11 -7.82 -22.75
N ASP A 32 0.65 -8.68 -23.38
CA ASP A 32 0.25 -9.35 -24.62
C ASP A 32 -0.74 -10.48 -24.34
N ARG A 33 -0.64 -11.10 -23.16
CA ARG A 33 -1.51 -12.18 -22.70
C ARG A 33 -2.64 -11.70 -21.80
N TYR A 34 -2.42 -10.70 -20.98
CA TYR A 34 -3.37 -10.19 -19.97
C TYR A 34 -3.74 -8.73 -20.22
N ALA A 35 -4.98 -8.38 -19.97
CA ALA A 35 -5.48 -7.01 -20.02
C ALA A 35 -6.16 -6.68 -18.69
N PHE A 36 -5.80 -5.55 -18.09
CA PHE A 36 -6.43 -5.03 -16.88
C PHE A 36 -7.37 -3.88 -17.24
N ASP A 37 -8.59 -3.98 -16.75
CA ASP A 37 -9.58 -2.90 -16.75
C ASP A 37 -10.00 -2.59 -15.32
N PHE A 38 -10.58 -1.43 -15.09
CA PHE A 38 -10.85 -0.91 -13.76
C PHE A 38 -12.30 -0.44 -13.65
N LEU A 39 -13.02 -0.90 -12.63
CA LEU A 39 -14.33 -0.40 -12.23
C LEU A 39 -14.20 0.35 -10.92
N LEU A 40 -14.42 1.68 -10.94
CA LEU A 40 -14.14 2.58 -9.84
C LEU A 40 -15.41 3.31 -9.39
N CYS A 41 -15.51 3.62 -8.08
CA CYS A 41 -16.61 4.40 -7.51
C CYS A 41 -16.39 5.91 -7.62
N THR A 42 -15.21 6.38 -8.02
CA THR A 42 -14.89 7.81 -8.15
C THR A 42 -14.02 8.08 -9.37
N GLY A 43 -14.27 9.19 -10.05
CA GLY A 43 -13.43 9.66 -11.16
C GLY A 43 -12.10 10.29 -10.72
N ARG A 44 -11.93 10.59 -9.43
CA ARG A 44 -10.64 11.06 -8.91
C ARG A 44 -9.69 9.90 -8.76
N ASN A 45 -8.64 9.88 -9.58
CA ASN A 45 -7.62 8.84 -9.49
C ASN A 45 -6.25 9.38 -9.91
N ASP A 46 -5.23 9.07 -9.11
CA ASP A 46 -3.85 9.51 -9.34
C ASP A 46 -3.15 8.68 -10.43
N TYR A 47 -3.69 7.50 -10.76
CA TYR A 47 -3.13 6.57 -11.73
C TYR A 47 -3.84 6.56 -13.09
N GLY A 48 -4.88 7.40 -13.30
CA GLY A 48 -5.75 7.34 -14.50
C GLY A 48 -5.01 7.47 -15.81
N GLU A 49 -4.13 8.46 -15.93
CA GLU A 49 -3.30 8.65 -17.13
C GLU A 49 -2.39 7.44 -17.39
N GLU A 50 -1.82 6.88 -16.34
CA GLU A 50 -0.92 5.72 -16.46
C GLU A 50 -1.69 4.46 -16.84
N ILE A 51 -2.87 4.22 -16.25
CA ILE A 51 -3.76 3.11 -16.62
C ILE A 51 -4.07 3.15 -18.12
N THR A 52 -4.47 4.32 -18.63
CA THR A 52 -4.80 4.50 -20.06
C THR A 52 -3.57 4.29 -20.94
N ARG A 53 -2.42 4.82 -20.55
CA ARG A 53 -1.15 4.63 -21.29
C ARG A 53 -0.72 3.15 -21.35
N LEU A 54 -1.00 2.37 -20.32
CA LEU A 54 -0.73 0.93 -20.28
C LEU A 54 -1.80 0.09 -21.01
N GLY A 55 -2.83 0.73 -21.59
CA GLY A 55 -3.89 0.08 -22.37
C GLY A 55 -5.07 -0.43 -21.53
N GLY A 56 -5.20 -0.01 -20.28
CA GLY A 56 -6.35 -0.30 -19.41
C GLY A 56 -7.50 0.68 -19.64
N ARG A 57 -8.73 0.19 -19.48
CA ARG A 57 -9.97 1.00 -19.52
C ARG A 57 -10.42 1.30 -18.09
N ILE A 58 -10.99 2.48 -17.87
CA ILE A 58 -11.60 2.88 -16.61
C ILE A 58 -13.09 3.04 -16.81
N PHE A 59 -13.88 2.32 -16.03
CA PHE A 59 -15.32 2.45 -15.92
C PHE A 59 -15.66 3.07 -14.58
N LEU A 60 -16.65 3.97 -14.56
CA LEU A 60 -17.16 4.56 -13.35
C LEU A 60 -18.48 3.93 -12.98
N HIS A 61 -18.67 3.72 -11.70
CA HIS A 61 -19.89 3.18 -11.11
C HIS A 61 -20.20 3.92 -9.81
N ASP A 62 -21.47 4.16 -9.54
CA ASP A 62 -21.87 4.77 -8.29
C ASP A 62 -21.48 3.93 -7.08
N SER A 63 -21.13 4.58 -5.98
CA SER A 63 -20.89 3.86 -4.73
C SER A 63 -22.21 3.27 -4.20
N ARG A 64 -22.13 2.16 -3.47
CA ARG A 64 -23.29 1.51 -2.85
C ARG A 64 -24.17 2.48 -2.05
N GLY A 65 -23.53 3.35 -1.25
CA GLY A 65 -24.22 4.36 -0.42
C GLY A 65 -25.38 3.77 0.37
N ARG A 66 -26.54 4.47 0.33
CA ARG A 66 -27.79 4.04 0.95
C ARG A 66 -28.73 3.27 0.01
N ARG A 67 -28.29 2.93 -1.21
CA ARG A 67 -29.13 2.35 -2.28
C ARG A 67 -28.61 0.97 -2.75
N PRO A 68 -28.53 -0.05 -1.88
CA PRO A 68 -27.87 -1.34 -2.19
C PRO A 68 -28.53 -2.09 -3.34
N PHE A 69 -29.86 -2.03 -3.46
CA PHE A 69 -30.60 -2.71 -4.54
C PHE A 69 -30.36 -2.03 -5.89
N ALA A 70 -30.38 -0.70 -5.93
CA ALA A 70 -30.05 0.04 -7.16
C ALA A 70 -28.60 -0.25 -7.57
N TYR A 71 -27.66 -0.21 -6.64
CA TYR A 71 -26.26 -0.52 -6.84
C TYR A 71 -26.06 -1.92 -7.48
N ARG A 72 -26.69 -2.95 -6.92
CA ARG A 72 -26.62 -4.30 -7.50
C ARG A 72 -27.24 -4.38 -8.89
N ARG A 73 -28.41 -3.76 -9.11
CA ARG A 73 -29.03 -3.73 -10.44
C ARG A 73 -28.15 -3.07 -11.49
N ASP A 74 -27.49 -1.99 -11.12
CA ASP A 74 -26.64 -1.25 -12.05
C ASP A 74 -25.32 -2.02 -12.34
N LEU A 75 -24.79 -2.77 -11.36
CA LEU A 75 -23.71 -3.74 -11.59
C LEU A 75 -24.11 -4.86 -12.55
N VAL A 76 -25.32 -5.43 -12.39
CA VAL A 76 -25.82 -6.45 -13.32
C VAL A 76 -25.96 -5.87 -14.73
N ARG A 77 -26.50 -4.64 -14.88
CA ARG A 77 -26.56 -3.97 -16.19
C ARG A 77 -25.17 -3.77 -16.81
N PHE A 78 -24.21 -3.35 -16.00
CA PHE A 78 -22.83 -3.19 -16.44
C PHE A 78 -22.27 -4.52 -16.97
N PHE A 79 -22.35 -5.60 -16.22
CA PHE A 79 -21.84 -6.91 -16.65
C PHE A 79 -22.61 -7.48 -17.84
N THR A 80 -23.91 -7.27 -17.93
CA THR A 80 -24.72 -7.70 -19.07
C THR A 80 -24.34 -6.92 -20.33
N GLY A 81 -24.12 -5.62 -20.22
CA GLY A 81 -23.65 -4.78 -21.33
C GLY A 81 -22.24 -5.09 -21.82
N HIS A 82 -21.44 -5.78 -21.00
CA HIS A 82 -20.07 -6.22 -21.31
C HIS A 82 -19.96 -7.76 -21.31
N ALA A 83 -21.05 -8.45 -21.67
CA ALA A 83 -21.09 -9.91 -21.65
C ALA A 83 -19.96 -10.53 -22.51
N GLY A 84 -19.22 -11.49 -21.95
CA GLY A 84 -18.11 -12.17 -22.62
C GLY A 84 -16.83 -11.32 -22.81
N GLU A 85 -16.79 -10.07 -22.29
CA GLU A 85 -15.58 -9.26 -22.33
C GLU A 85 -14.58 -9.64 -21.23
N PHE A 86 -15.06 -9.94 -20.02
CA PHE A 86 -14.22 -10.23 -18.86
C PHE A 86 -14.11 -11.72 -18.59
N ASP A 87 -12.89 -12.22 -18.50
CA ASP A 87 -12.59 -13.60 -18.09
C ASP A 87 -12.54 -13.71 -16.55
N ALA A 88 -12.20 -12.62 -15.86
CA ALA A 88 -12.14 -12.55 -14.40
C ALA A 88 -12.60 -11.20 -13.86
N VAL A 89 -13.16 -11.23 -12.64
CA VAL A 89 -13.39 -10.07 -11.79
C VAL A 89 -12.51 -10.19 -10.55
N HIS A 90 -11.78 -9.14 -10.20
CA HIS A 90 -10.91 -9.09 -9.03
C HIS A 90 -11.34 -7.94 -8.11
N LEU A 91 -12.11 -8.27 -7.07
CA LEU A 91 -12.58 -7.32 -6.07
C LEU A 91 -11.52 -7.12 -4.99
N HIS A 92 -11.07 -5.88 -4.82
CA HIS A 92 -10.17 -5.44 -3.75
C HIS A 92 -10.94 -4.73 -2.65
N CYS A 93 -10.73 -5.12 -1.40
CA CYS A 93 -11.41 -4.49 -0.27
C CYS A 93 -10.60 -4.58 1.03
N SER A 94 -10.90 -3.69 1.98
CA SER A 94 -10.41 -3.78 3.37
C SER A 94 -11.37 -4.60 4.24
N SER A 95 -12.66 -4.51 3.93
CA SER A 95 -13.76 -5.21 4.63
C SER A 95 -14.86 -5.56 3.64
N LEU A 96 -15.63 -6.62 3.93
CA LEU A 96 -16.76 -7.08 3.11
C LEU A 96 -18.00 -6.20 3.31
N THR A 97 -17.88 -4.90 3.05
CA THR A 97 -18.99 -3.96 3.19
C THR A 97 -19.86 -3.86 1.94
N SER A 98 -19.31 -4.24 0.77
CA SER A 98 -20.00 -4.15 -0.53
C SER A 98 -19.53 -5.27 -1.49
N PRO A 99 -19.87 -6.55 -1.23
CA PRO A 99 -19.49 -7.68 -2.08
C PRO A 99 -20.41 -7.88 -3.29
N GLU A 100 -21.38 -6.99 -3.52
CA GLU A 100 -22.41 -7.10 -4.56
C GLU A 100 -21.83 -7.29 -5.96
N ALA A 101 -20.62 -6.75 -6.21
CA ALA A 101 -19.94 -6.93 -7.49
C ALA A 101 -19.59 -8.40 -7.77
N LEU A 102 -19.20 -9.18 -6.74
CA LEU A 102 -18.97 -10.63 -6.89
C LEU A 102 -20.28 -11.37 -7.19
N PHE A 103 -21.37 -10.99 -6.55
CA PHE A 103 -22.67 -11.59 -6.77
C PHE A 103 -23.19 -11.30 -8.17
N ALA A 104 -23.10 -10.04 -8.61
CA ALA A 104 -23.48 -9.65 -9.98
C ALA A 104 -22.61 -10.35 -11.03
N ALA A 105 -21.31 -10.46 -10.82
CA ALA A 105 -20.41 -11.19 -11.70
C ALA A 105 -20.76 -12.67 -11.81
N ARG A 106 -21.13 -13.33 -10.70
CA ARG A 106 -21.63 -14.71 -10.70
C ARG A 106 -22.91 -14.84 -11.51
N ASP A 107 -23.88 -13.96 -11.22
CA ASP A 107 -25.22 -13.99 -11.85
C ASP A 107 -25.12 -13.73 -13.37
N CYS A 108 -24.08 -13.04 -13.85
CA CYS A 108 -23.77 -12.80 -15.26
C CYS A 108 -22.76 -13.81 -15.86
N GLY A 109 -22.43 -14.90 -15.15
CA GLY A 109 -21.65 -16.02 -15.67
C GLY A 109 -20.14 -15.79 -15.77
N ILE A 110 -19.56 -14.77 -15.09
CA ILE A 110 -18.11 -14.57 -15.10
C ILE A 110 -17.44 -15.72 -14.31
N PRO A 111 -16.54 -16.50 -14.96
CA PRO A 111 -16.05 -17.75 -14.40
C PRO A 111 -15.11 -17.55 -13.22
N VAL A 112 -14.20 -16.57 -13.28
CA VAL A 112 -13.22 -16.32 -12.21
C VAL A 112 -13.62 -15.08 -11.41
N ARG A 113 -13.86 -15.28 -10.13
CA ARG A 113 -14.28 -14.23 -9.19
C ARG A 113 -13.34 -14.22 -8.00
N VAL A 114 -12.42 -13.26 -8.02
CA VAL A 114 -11.37 -13.11 -7.01
C VAL A 114 -11.82 -12.13 -5.95
N LEU A 115 -11.70 -12.55 -4.69
CA LEU A 115 -11.89 -11.69 -3.52
C LEU A 115 -10.54 -11.49 -2.84
N HIS A 116 -10.02 -10.26 -2.84
CA HIS A 116 -8.72 -9.92 -2.28
C HIS A 116 -8.85 -8.89 -1.16
N VAL A 117 -8.46 -9.28 0.05
CA VAL A 117 -8.51 -8.43 1.23
C VAL A 117 -7.14 -7.82 1.54
N HIS A 118 -7.12 -6.50 1.80
CA HIS A 118 -5.92 -5.70 2.02
C HIS A 118 -5.77 -5.15 3.45
N SER A 119 -6.62 -5.56 4.39
CA SER A 119 -6.59 -5.15 5.79
C SER A 119 -6.82 -6.35 6.71
N SER A 120 -6.28 -6.28 7.93
CA SER A 120 -6.48 -7.29 8.97
C SER A 120 -7.52 -6.88 10.03
N ARG A 121 -8.20 -5.73 9.84
CA ARG A 121 -9.27 -5.25 10.75
C ARG A 121 -10.20 -4.26 10.05
N PRO A 122 -11.40 -4.01 10.62
CA PRO A 122 -12.34 -3.06 10.05
C PRO A 122 -11.92 -1.61 10.33
N GLU A 123 -12.27 -0.70 9.43
CA GLU A 123 -12.08 0.74 9.58
C GLU A 123 -13.01 1.35 10.65
N SER A 124 -14.16 0.70 10.90
CA SER A 124 -15.14 1.12 11.91
C SER A 124 -15.92 -0.09 12.46
N ARG A 125 -16.62 0.11 13.59
CA ARG A 125 -17.50 -0.92 14.17
C ARG A 125 -18.57 -1.39 13.19
N LEU A 126 -19.17 -0.46 12.43
CA LEU A 126 -20.17 -0.78 11.41
C LEU A 126 -19.57 -1.65 10.30
N HIS A 127 -18.37 -1.33 9.81
CA HIS A 127 -17.66 -2.13 8.81
C HIS A 127 -17.38 -3.55 9.34
N GLY A 128 -17.07 -3.70 10.63
CA GLY A 128 -16.90 -5.01 11.25
C GLY A 128 -18.19 -5.84 11.30
N VAL A 129 -19.34 -5.22 11.57
CA VAL A 129 -20.66 -5.89 11.56
C VAL A 129 -21.02 -6.32 10.14
N LEU A 130 -20.93 -5.41 9.17
CA LEU A 130 -21.22 -5.71 7.76
C LEU A 130 -20.30 -6.80 7.21
N HIS A 131 -19.00 -6.75 7.55
CA HIS A 131 -18.04 -7.79 7.17
C HIS A 131 -18.49 -9.18 7.64
N ARG A 132 -18.90 -9.32 8.90
CA ARG A 132 -19.37 -10.60 9.45
C ARG A 132 -20.67 -11.06 8.77
N LEU A 133 -21.58 -10.13 8.49
CA LEU A 133 -22.85 -10.42 7.84
C LEU A 133 -22.67 -10.95 6.41
N PHE A 134 -21.83 -10.28 5.61
CA PHE A 134 -21.63 -10.66 4.21
C PHE A 134 -20.60 -11.78 4.01
N ARG A 135 -19.79 -12.09 5.03
CA ARG A 135 -18.69 -13.08 4.93
C ARG A 135 -19.14 -14.42 4.34
N PRO A 136 -20.17 -15.13 4.85
CA PRO A 136 -20.51 -16.45 4.32
C PRO A 136 -20.86 -16.42 2.85
N ALA A 137 -21.67 -15.45 2.44
CA ALA A 137 -22.11 -15.30 1.05
C ALA A 137 -20.95 -14.91 0.12
N ALA A 138 -20.07 -14.00 0.55
CA ALA A 138 -18.92 -13.55 -0.24
C ALA A 138 -17.89 -14.67 -0.42
N LEU A 139 -17.54 -15.40 0.67
CA LEU A 139 -16.62 -16.53 0.61
C LEU A 139 -17.14 -17.67 -0.27
N GLY A 140 -18.46 -17.96 -0.22
CA GLY A 140 -19.09 -18.97 -1.06
C GLY A 140 -19.22 -18.55 -2.53
N CYS A 141 -19.31 -17.24 -2.82
CA CYS A 141 -19.41 -16.70 -4.17
C CYS A 141 -18.04 -16.62 -4.89
N ALA A 142 -16.98 -16.32 -4.16
CA ALA A 142 -15.64 -16.21 -4.72
C ALA A 142 -15.09 -17.58 -5.16
N THR A 143 -14.48 -17.64 -6.34
CA THR A 143 -13.75 -18.81 -6.82
C THR A 143 -12.32 -18.83 -6.30
N GLN A 144 -11.75 -17.64 -6.05
CA GLN A 144 -10.41 -17.44 -5.52
C GLN A 144 -10.46 -16.48 -4.32
N LEU A 145 -9.77 -16.83 -3.24
CA LEU A 145 -9.68 -16.04 -2.02
C LEU A 145 -8.23 -15.61 -1.82
N LEU A 146 -7.99 -14.30 -1.77
CA LEU A 146 -6.66 -13.73 -1.61
C LEU A 146 -6.60 -12.81 -0.40
N ALA A 147 -5.44 -12.74 0.24
CA ALA A 147 -5.15 -11.81 1.32
C ALA A 147 -3.71 -11.30 1.22
N CYS A 148 -3.45 -10.05 1.60
CA CYS A 148 -2.11 -9.46 1.54
C CYS A 148 -1.16 -9.95 2.65
N SER A 149 -1.67 -10.64 3.69
CA SER A 149 -0.92 -11.18 4.82
C SER A 149 -1.69 -12.29 5.51
N GLU A 150 -1.03 -13.05 6.39
CA GLU A 150 -1.67 -14.07 7.22
C GLU A 150 -2.77 -13.48 8.10
N ALA A 151 -2.47 -12.34 8.74
CA ALA A 151 -3.46 -11.62 9.57
C ALA A 151 -4.68 -11.14 8.76
N ALA A 152 -4.50 -10.73 7.50
CA ALA A 152 -5.60 -10.37 6.62
C ALA A 152 -6.42 -11.61 6.19
N ALA A 153 -5.78 -12.76 5.99
CA ALA A 153 -6.46 -14.02 5.72
C ALA A 153 -7.31 -14.49 6.91
N ASP A 154 -6.79 -14.35 8.12
CA ASP A 154 -7.53 -14.66 9.35
C ASP A 154 -8.73 -13.72 9.54
N TRP A 155 -8.53 -12.42 9.27
CA TRP A 155 -9.61 -11.44 9.26
C TRP A 155 -10.70 -11.77 8.23
N LEU A 156 -10.31 -12.09 7.01
CA LEU A 156 -11.24 -12.47 5.93
C LEU A 156 -12.10 -13.65 6.35
N CYS A 157 -11.50 -14.70 6.87
CA CYS A 157 -12.17 -15.98 7.11
C CYS A 157 -12.83 -16.07 8.49
N GLY A 158 -12.29 -15.41 9.51
CA GLY A 158 -12.86 -15.43 10.86
C GLY A 158 -12.98 -16.82 11.46
N GLY A 159 -12.01 -17.70 11.24
CA GLY A 159 -11.98 -19.06 11.77
C GLY A 159 -12.81 -20.10 10.98
N THR A 160 -13.38 -19.70 9.83
CA THR A 160 -14.13 -20.66 8.97
C THR A 160 -13.15 -21.60 8.22
N PRO A 161 -13.62 -22.79 7.74
CA PRO A 161 -12.81 -23.71 6.93
C PRO A 161 -12.27 -23.09 5.62
N PHE A 162 -12.85 -22.00 5.15
CA PHE A 162 -12.38 -21.26 3.97
C PHE A 162 -10.94 -20.74 4.11
N ARG A 163 -10.42 -20.61 5.35
CA ARG A 163 -9.04 -20.19 5.62
C ARG A 163 -8.00 -21.01 4.84
N ARG A 164 -8.23 -22.30 4.67
CA ARG A 164 -7.34 -23.21 3.92
C ARG A 164 -7.31 -22.94 2.42
N ARG A 165 -8.28 -22.19 1.89
CA ARG A 165 -8.38 -21.81 0.48
C ARG A 165 -7.79 -20.44 0.19
N VAL A 166 -7.39 -19.69 1.22
CA VAL A 166 -6.83 -18.34 1.02
C VAL A 166 -5.38 -18.45 0.60
N LEU A 167 -5.08 -17.90 -0.57
CA LEU A 167 -3.72 -17.68 -1.03
C LEU A 167 -3.23 -16.32 -0.50
N VAL A 168 -2.13 -16.34 0.24
CA VAL A 168 -1.49 -15.09 0.68
C VAL A 168 -0.65 -14.56 -0.47
N VAL A 169 -1.05 -13.37 -0.96
CA VAL A 169 -0.41 -12.64 -2.06
C VAL A 169 0.27 -11.41 -1.48
N ARG A 170 1.58 -11.43 -1.41
CA ARG A 170 2.39 -10.36 -0.84
C ARG A 170 2.30 -9.09 -1.69
N ASN A 171 2.34 -7.93 -1.03
CA ASN A 171 2.37 -6.64 -1.72
C ASN A 171 3.75 -6.41 -2.33
N GLY A 172 3.98 -7.04 -3.48
CA GLY A 172 5.26 -6.97 -4.19
C GLY A 172 5.59 -5.56 -4.67
N ILE A 173 6.89 -5.26 -4.66
CA ILE A 173 7.49 -4.04 -5.20
C ILE A 173 8.42 -4.37 -6.37
N ASP A 174 8.77 -3.38 -7.15
CA ASP A 174 9.83 -3.52 -8.18
C ASP A 174 11.20 -3.38 -7.50
N THR A 175 11.78 -4.52 -7.07
CA THR A 175 13.05 -4.56 -6.35
C THR A 175 14.23 -4.03 -7.18
N GLU A 176 14.17 -4.06 -8.51
CA GLU A 176 15.20 -3.45 -9.36
C GLU A 176 15.13 -1.92 -9.32
N ARG A 177 13.95 -1.36 -9.17
CA ARG A 177 13.74 0.08 -9.13
C ARG A 177 14.16 0.71 -7.80
N PHE A 178 14.01 -0.03 -6.70
CA PHE A 178 14.27 0.51 -5.36
C PHE A 178 15.66 0.18 -4.83
N HIS A 179 16.41 -0.76 -5.41
CA HIS A 179 17.73 -1.09 -4.91
C HIS A 179 18.67 0.14 -4.81
N PHE A 180 19.58 0.11 -3.84
CA PHE A 180 20.42 1.26 -3.54
C PHE A 180 21.41 1.60 -4.66
N ASP A 181 21.43 2.87 -5.07
CA ASP A 181 22.39 3.46 -6.01
C ASP A 181 22.96 4.75 -5.41
N GLU A 182 24.26 4.72 -5.09
CA GLU A 182 24.98 5.87 -4.51
C GLU A 182 25.02 7.07 -5.47
N ARG A 183 24.99 6.86 -6.77
CA ARG A 183 24.97 7.95 -7.76
C ARG A 183 23.63 8.68 -7.67
N VAL A 184 22.53 7.95 -7.66
CA VAL A 184 21.18 8.51 -7.50
C VAL A 184 21.05 9.22 -6.16
N ARG A 185 21.59 8.64 -5.07
CA ARG A 185 21.62 9.28 -3.75
C ARG A 185 22.26 10.66 -3.80
N ARG A 186 23.46 10.77 -4.38
CA ARG A 186 24.20 12.06 -4.49
C ARG A 186 23.43 13.07 -5.35
N GLU A 187 22.84 12.62 -6.44
CA GLU A 187 22.04 13.45 -7.34
C GLU A 187 20.81 14.02 -6.62
N VAL A 188 20.01 13.17 -5.98
CA VAL A 188 18.78 13.59 -5.28
C VAL A 188 19.09 14.48 -4.08
N ARG A 189 20.16 14.19 -3.31
CA ARG A 189 20.57 15.06 -2.20
C ARG A 189 20.94 16.46 -2.70
N ARG A 190 21.63 16.57 -3.83
CA ARG A 190 21.94 17.85 -4.47
C ARG A 190 20.69 18.57 -4.96
N GLU A 191 19.76 17.88 -5.64
CA GLU A 191 18.48 18.43 -6.08
C GLU A 191 17.65 18.97 -4.89
N LEU A 192 17.69 18.28 -3.78
CA LEU A 192 17.05 18.69 -2.54
C LEU A 192 17.85 19.75 -1.74
N GLY A 193 19.05 20.15 -2.18
CA GLY A 193 19.92 21.06 -1.40
C GLY A 193 20.26 20.50 -0.02
N VAL A 194 20.50 19.18 0.08
CA VAL A 194 20.93 18.49 1.31
C VAL A 194 22.46 18.42 1.30
N PHE A 195 23.09 19.08 2.25
CA PHE A 195 24.54 19.15 2.34
C PHE A 195 25.18 17.82 2.79
N PRO A 196 26.46 17.57 2.44
CA PRO A 196 27.22 16.48 3.06
C PRO A 196 27.19 16.59 4.59
N GLY A 197 27.02 15.46 5.29
CA GLY A 197 26.92 15.43 6.75
C GLY A 197 25.50 15.64 7.32
N THR A 198 24.58 16.23 6.54
CA THR A 198 23.18 16.36 6.98
C THR A 198 22.51 15.00 7.11
N THR A 199 21.93 14.69 8.26
CA THR A 199 21.08 13.50 8.43
C THR A 199 19.70 13.75 7.86
N LEU A 200 19.28 12.93 6.92
CA LEU A 200 17.98 13.07 6.25
C LEU A 200 16.99 12.00 6.70
N PHE A 201 16.00 12.43 7.47
CA PHE A 201 14.84 11.63 7.85
C PHE A 201 13.80 11.64 6.73
N GLY A 202 13.03 10.57 6.63
CA GLY A 202 11.94 10.49 5.68
C GLY A 202 10.72 9.72 6.17
N HIS A 203 9.57 10.09 5.64
CA HIS A 203 8.31 9.37 5.80
C HIS A 203 7.48 9.46 4.53
N VAL A 204 6.90 8.35 4.11
CA VAL A 204 5.97 8.28 2.97
C VAL A 204 4.64 7.74 3.49
N GLY A 205 3.58 8.54 3.37
CA GLY A 205 2.26 8.13 3.80
C GLY A 205 1.20 9.22 3.73
N ARG A 206 -0.07 8.80 3.76
CA ARG A 206 -1.19 9.73 3.83
C ARG A 206 -1.20 10.46 5.18
N PHE A 207 -1.42 11.76 5.17
CA PHE A 207 -1.60 12.53 6.41
C PHE A 207 -2.97 12.23 7.03
N CYS A 208 -3.03 11.17 7.82
CA CYS A 208 -4.21 10.72 8.56
C CYS A 208 -3.81 10.25 9.96
N ALA A 209 -4.78 10.10 10.84
CA ALA A 209 -4.55 9.73 12.25
C ALA A 209 -3.70 8.45 12.39
N VAL A 210 -3.94 7.44 11.55
CA VAL A 210 -3.23 6.14 11.63
C VAL A 210 -1.73 6.28 11.45
N LYS A 211 -1.25 7.19 10.60
CA LYS A 211 0.19 7.40 10.31
C LYS A 211 0.95 8.15 11.40
N ASN A 212 0.23 8.78 12.34
CA ASN A 212 0.78 9.39 13.54
C ASN A 212 1.92 10.41 13.27
N HIS A 213 1.72 11.30 12.30
CA HIS A 213 2.66 12.38 11.99
C HIS A 213 3.00 13.25 13.21
N PRO A 214 2.08 13.53 14.16
CA PRO A 214 2.42 14.28 15.38
C PRO A 214 3.51 13.64 16.22
N PHE A 215 3.52 12.30 16.32
CA PHE A 215 4.59 11.59 17.04
C PHE A 215 5.92 11.69 16.28
N LEU A 216 5.89 11.49 14.94
CA LEU A 216 7.08 11.64 14.09
C LEU A 216 7.74 13.02 14.25
N LEU A 217 6.94 14.09 14.21
CA LEU A 217 7.45 15.45 14.37
C LEU A 217 8.10 15.66 15.73
N ARG A 218 7.54 15.10 16.80
CA ARG A 218 8.14 15.16 18.14
C ARG A 218 9.42 14.31 18.24
N VAL A 219 9.48 13.15 17.57
CA VAL A 219 10.73 12.36 17.48
C VAL A 219 11.81 13.16 16.77
N PHE A 220 11.46 13.80 15.65
CA PHE A 220 12.41 14.61 14.90
C PHE A 220 12.85 15.85 15.67
N ALA A 221 11.95 16.52 16.40
CA ALA A 221 12.31 17.66 17.27
C ALA A 221 13.30 17.25 18.38
N ALA A 222 13.05 16.10 19.03
CA ALA A 222 13.96 15.57 20.04
C ALA A 222 15.34 15.17 19.46
N TRP A 223 15.37 14.66 18.23
CA TRP A 223 16.60 14.36 17.52
C TRP A 223 17.36 15.64 17.11
N GLU A 224 16.68 16.60 16.51
CA GLU A 224 17.27 17.83 15.95
C GLU A 224 17.92 18.70 17.04
N ALA A 225 17.38 18.69 18.26
CA ALA A 225 17.95 19.41 19.41
C ALA A 225 19.40 18.98 19.73
N GLU A 226 19.75 17.71 19.48
CA GLU A 226 21.10 17.18 19.68
C GLU A 226 21.90 17.07 18.36
N HIS A 227 21.22 17.12 17.22
CA HIS A 227 21.79 16.92 15.88
C HIS A 227 21.26 17.99 14.90
N PRO A 228 21.72 19.27 15.02
CA PRO A 228 21.13 20.40 14.27
C PRO A 228 21.28 20.29 12.75
N ASP A 229 22.27 19.51 12.26
CA ASP A 229 22.43 19.23 10.83
C ASP A 229 21.53 18.09 10.38
N SER A 230 20.23 18.28 10.57
CA SER A 230 19.22 17.30 10.21
C SER A 230 18.06 17.92 9.43
N LEU A 231 17.43 17.14 8.57
CA LEU A 231 16.22 17.49 7.80
C LEU A 231 15.22 16.34 7.84
N LEU A 232 13.92 16.68 7.78
CA LEU A 232 12.84 15.71 7.66
C LEU A 232 12.06 15.93 6.37
N LEU A 233 11.92 14.89 5.55
CA LEU A 233 11.06 14.86 4.37
C LEU A 233 9.74 14.15 4.69
N LEU A 234 8.63 14.85 4.50
CA LEU A 234 7.28 14.29 4.63
C LEU A 234 6.62 14.25 3.25
N ILE A 235 6.33 13.03 2.78
CA ILE A 235 5.86 12.78 1.43
C ILE A 235 4.44 12.19 1.49
N GLY A 236 3.47 12.90 0.93
CA GLY A 236 2.08 12.52 0.91
C GLY A 236 1.14 13.70 1.01
N ARG A 237 -0.15 13.41 1.04
CA ARG A 237 -1.23 14.38 1.31
C ARG A 237 -2.28 13.75 2.23
N GLY A 238 -3.19 14.53 2.76
CA GLY A 238 -4.30 14.08 3.61
C GLY A 238 -4.82 15.20 4.48
N GLU A 239 -5.88 14.89 5.19
CA GLU A 239 -6.62 15.83 6.06
C GLU A 239 -5.79 16.38 7.22
N GLY A 240 -4.76 15.64 7.66
CA GLY A 240 -3.87 16.05 8.74
C GLY A 240 -2.67 16.91 8.32
N LEU A 241 -2.55 17.29 7.03
CA LEU A 241 -1.36 18.00 6.54
C LEU A 241 -1.17 19.38 7.20
N ASP A 242 -2.23 20.17 7.29
CA ASP A 242 -2.14 21.53 7.85
C ASP A 242 -1.85 21.49 9.36
N ALA A 243 -2.50 20.59 10.09
CA ALA A 243 -2.19 20.35 11.50
C ALA A 243 -0.73 19.89 11.72
N ALA A 244 -0.16 19.11 10.80
CA ALA A 244 1.25 18.72 10.88
C ALA A 244 2.20 19.91 10.62
N ARG A 245 1.85 20.82 9.72
CA ARG A 245 2.61 22.06 9.46
C ARG A 245 2.59 22.99 10.68
N ASP A 246 1.41 23.15 11.28
CA ASP A 246 1.25 23.97 12.49
C ASP A 246 2.08 23.42 13.63
N LEU A 247 1.99 22.10 13.89
CA LEU A 247 2.78 21.44 14.91
C LEU A 247 4.31 21.57 14.66
N ALA A 248 4.77 21.48 13.41
CA ALA A 248 6.18 21.68 13.09
C ALA A 248 6.66 23.10 13.42
N ARG A 249 5.81 24.11 13.22
CA ARG A 249 6.09 25.51 13.63
C ARG A 249 6.13 25.66 15.16
N ASP A 250 5.14 25.09 15.85
CA ASP A 250 5.03 25.15 17.31
C ASP A 250 6.21 24.46 18.01
N LEU A 251 6.75 23.39 17.41
CA LEU A 251 7.96 22.70 17.86
C LEU A 251 9.27 23.42 17.51
N GLY A 252 9.22 24.53 16.78
CA GLY A 252 10.41 25.27 16.34
C GLY A 252 11.20 24.62 15.20
N ILE A 253 10.71 23.52 14.63
CA ILE A 253 11.42 22.75 13.58
C ILE A 253 10.90 23.03 12.15
N GLY A 254 10.04 24.03 11.98
CA GLY A 254 9.39 24.31 10.69
C GLY A 254 10.37 24.50 9.53
N ALA A 255 11.51 25.14 9.75
CA ALA A 255 12.55 25.33 8.73
C ALA A 255 13.31 24.03 8.37
N LYS A 256 13.24 23.01 9.22
CA LYS A 256 13.90 21.69 9.05
C LYS A 256 12.98 20.62 8.49
N VAL A 257 11.68 20.90 8.33
CA VAL A 257 10.68 19.95 7.80
C VAL A 257 10.23 20.37 6.41
N ARG A 258 10.36 19.47 5.45
CA ARG A 258 9.96 19.69 4.06
C ARG A 258 8.76 18.83 3.72
N PHE A 259 7.64 19.46 3.41
CA PHE A 259 6.39 18.83 2.98
C PHE A 259 6.37 18.76 1.45
N LEU A 260 6.70 17.60 0.87
CA LEU A 260 6.90 17.44 -0.57
C LEU A 260 5.61 17.15 -1.35
N GLY A 261 4.46 17.01 -0.66
CA GLY A 261 3.22 16.61 -1.31
C GLY A 261 3.29 15.21 -1.93
N LEU A 262 2.47 14.94 -2.94
CA LEU A 262 2.54 13.67 -3.68
C LEU A 262 3.73 13.69 -4.65
N ARG A 263 4.53 12.61 -4.58
CA ARG A 263 5.68 12.40 -5.46
C ARG A 263 5.49 11.10 -6.27
N ARG A 264 6.07 11.04 -7.47
CA ARG A 264 6.09 9.84 -8.33
C ARG A 264 7.44 9.12 -8.29
N ASP A 265 8.46 9.77 -7.77
CA ASP A 265 9.86 9.38 -7.70
C ASP A 265 10.26 8.95 -6.28
N ILE A 266 9.42 8.15 -5.62
CA ILE A 266 9.68 7.65 -4.26
C ILE A 266 10.95 6.81 -4.23
N ASP A 267 11.19 6.01 -5.27
CA ASP A 267 12.41 5.24 -5.49
C ASP A 267 13.67 6.12 -5.40
N ARG A 268 13.67 7.28 -6.07
CA ARG A 268 14.80 8.23 -6.01
C ARG A 268 14.90 8.90 -4.64
N LEU A 269 13.78 9.32 -4.05
CA LEU A 269 13.76 9.98 -2.74
C LEU A 269 14.29 9.07 -1.63
N LEU A 270 13.93 7.77 -1.65
CA LEU A 270 14.43 6.79 -0.68
C LEU A 270 15.95 6.60 -0.76
N GLN A 271 16.58 6.81 -1.93
CA GLN A 271 18.04 6.80 -2.05
C GLN A 271 18.68 7.89 -1.19
N ALA A 272 18.06 9.08 -1.13
CA ALA A 272 18.59 10.23 -0.40
C ALA A 272 18.42 10.12 1.13
N ILE A 273 17.37 9.44 1.58
CA ILE A 273 16.98 9.30 2.99
C ILE A 273 17.96 8.38 3.73
N ASP A 274 18.39 8.78 4.92
CA ASP A 274 19.27 8.01 5.81
C ASP A 274 18.44 7.14 6.77
N LEU A 275 17.33 7.68 7.24
CA LEU A 275 16.43 7.02 8.18
C LEU A 275 14.97 7.21 7.80
N PHE A 276 14.25 6.12 7.62
CA PHE A 276 12.82 6.10 7.38
C PHE A 276 12.07 5.81 8.69
N VAL A 277 11.26 6.76 9.17
CA VAL A 277 10.55 6.66 10.44
C VAL A 277 9.06 6.45 10.20
N PHE A 278 8.50 5.38 10.75
CA PHE A 278 7.12 4.96 10.48
C PHE A 278 6.36 4.62 11.78
N PRO A 279 5.92 5.64 12.56
CA PRO A 279 5.32 5.48 13.88
C PRO A 279 3.81 5.23 13.83
N SER A 280 3.32 4.51 12.84
CA SER A 280 1.89 4.27 12.65
C SER A 280 1.27 3.56 13.86
N PHE A 281 0.04 3.93 14.21
CA PHE A 281 -0.73 3.23 15.24
C PHE A 281 -1.16 1.84 14.84
N PHE A 282 -1.21 1.59 13.55
CA PHE A 282 -1.55 0.28 13.01
C PHE A 282 -1.21 0.20 11.52
N GLU A 283 -0.60 -0.90 11.11
CA GLU A 283 -0.44 -1.31 9.71
C GLU A 283 -0.35 -2.84 9.63
N GLY A 284 -0.91 -3.40 8.57
CA GLY A 284 -0.67 -4.79 8.21
C GLY A 284 0.70 -4.94 7.56
N LEU A 285 0.79 -4.62 6.28
CA LEU A 285 2.05 -4.62 5.52
C LEU A 285 2.17 -3.34 4.71
N PRO A 286 2.82 -2.28 5.26
CA PRO A 286 2.96 -1.01 4.57
C PRO A 286 3.99 -1.11 3.44
N VAL A 287 3.54 -0.92 2.19
CA VAL A 287 4.40 -0.99 0.98
C VAL A 287 5.60 -0.04 1.09
N ALA A 288 5.40 1.19 1.60
CA ALA A 288 6.48 2.15 1.78
C ALA A 288 7.61 1.67 2.71
N VAL A 289 7.30 0.80 3.68
CA VAL A 289 8.30 0.17 4.57
C VAL A 289 9.09 -0.90 3.83
N VAL A 290 8.43 -1.65 2.94
CA VAL A 290 9.11 -2.63 2.07
C VAL A 290 10.05 -1.90 1.10
N GLU A 291 9.57 -0.84 0.44
CA GLU A 291 10.35 0.01 -0.47
C GLU A 291 11.59 0.62 0.23
N ALA A 292 11.40 1.12 1.47
CA ALA A 292 12.50 1.69 2.25
C ALA A 292 13.55 0.62 2.64
N GLN A 293 13.12 -0.59 3.03
CA GLN A 293 14.05 -1.68 3.31
C GLN A 293 14.85 -2.07 2.07
N ASP A 294 14.16 -2.23 0.93
CA ASP A 294 14.80 -2.62 -0.35
C ASP A 294 15.87 -1.62 -0.77
N SER A 295 15.61 -0.34 -0.58
CA SER A 295 16.58 0.73 -0.85
C SER A 295 17.78 0.76 0.12
N GLY A 296 17.86 -0.17 1.09
CA GLY A 296 18.89 -0.19 2.13
C GLY A 296 18.78 0.92 3.17
N THR A 297 17.71 1.74 3.13
CA THR A 297 17.47 2.79 4.13
C THR A 297 17.21 2.15 5.49
N LYS A 298 17.79 2.70 6.56
CA LYS A 298 17.44 2.26 7.92
C LYS A 298 15.99 2.60 8.20
N VAL A 299 15.24 1.64 8.74
CA VAL A 299 13.80 1.77 8.97
C VAL A 299 13.48 1.58 10.45
N VAL A 300 12.80 2.55 11.03
CA VAL A 300 12.28 2.43 12.39
C VAL A 300 10.76 2.52 12.36
N CYS A 301 10.11 1.44 12.75
CA CYS A 301 8.65 1.32 12.81
C CYS A 301 8.17 1.26 14.26
N SER A 302 6.90 1.62 14.49
CA SER A 302 6.25 1.29 15.74
C SER A 302 6.04 -0.23 15.87
N ASP A 303 6.00 -0.73 17.08
CA ASP A 303 5.62 -2.12 17.42
C ASP A 303 4.15 -2.45 17.11
N ARG A 304 3.38 -1.46 16.62
CA ARG A 304 2.00 -1.61 16.14
C ARG A 304 1.91 -1.95 14.65
N VAL A 305 3.03 -1.90 13.95
CA VAL A 305 3.15 -2.44 12.59
C VAL A 305 3.37 -3.95 12.69
N SER A 306 2.74 -4.72 11.79
CA SER A 306 2.90 -6.18 11.79
C SER A 306 4.37 -6.60 11.73
N ALA A 307 4.74 -7.60 12.51
CA ALA A 307 6.08 -8.19 12.48
C ALA A 307 6.44 -8.77 11.08
N GLU A 308 5.42 -9.12 10.27
CA GLU A 308 5.60 -9.54 8.87
C GLU A 308 6.27 -8.45 8.00
N ALA A 309 6.25 -7.18 8.44
CA ALA A 309 6.90 -6.09 7.73
C ALA A 309 8.44 -6.12 7.84
N LYS A 310 9.02 -6.90 8.77
CA LYS A 310 10.47 -7.05 8.87
C LYS A 310 10.98 -8.09 7.87
N LEU A 311 11.44 -7.61 6.73
CA LEU A 311 11.99 -8.44 5.66
C LEU A 311 13.53 -8.51 5.72
N CYS A 312 14.15 -7.47 6.28
CA CYS A 312 15.59 -7.29 6.32
C CYS A 312 16.08 -6.85 7.70
N ASP A 313 17.40 -6.89 7.88
CA ASP A 313 18.05 -6.52 9.14
C ASP A 313 18.10 -5.00 9.37
N ASN A 314 17.81 -4.19 8.36
CA ASN A 314 17.75 -2.72 8.44
C ASN A 314 16.43 -2.17 8.99
N LEU A 315 15.55 -3.02 9.58
CA LEU A 315 14.31 -2.60 10.24
C LEU A 315 14.30 -2.94 11.73
N TRP A 316 13.92 -1.95 12.53
CA TRP A 316 13.75 -2.06 13.99
C TRP A 316 12.35 -1.62 14.40
N PHE A 317 11.77 -2.35 15.36
CA PHE A 317 10.50 -1.98 15.98
C PHE A 317 10.76 -1.28 17.33
N LEU A 318 10.08 -0.16 17.55
CA LEU A 318 10.11 0.57 18.82
C LEU A 318 8.70 0.74 19.40
N PRO A 319 8.51 0.56 20.71
CA PRO A 319 7.22 0.83 21.35
C PRO A 319 6.86 2.31 21.28
N LEU A 320 5.62 2.63 20.88
CA LEU A 320 5.13 4.01 20.90
C LEU A 320 5.10 4.59 22.33
N GLU A 321 4.82 3.74 23.30
CA GLU A 321 4.74 4.09 24.73
C GLU A 321 6.07 4.59 25.30
N SER A 322 7.21 4.26 24.69
CA SER A 322 8.51 4.76 25.12
C SER A 322 8.71 6.26 24.87
N GLY A 323 7.85 6.86 24.07
CA GLY A 323 7.83 8.28 23.79
C GLY A 323 8.89 8.78 22.80
N PRO A 324 8.73 10.02 22.28
CA PRO A 324 9.56 10.58 21.22
C PRO A 324 11.06 10.71 21.58
N ALA A 325 11.38 11.15 22.79
CA ALA A 325 12.77 11.32 23.22
C ALA A 325 13.53 9.99 23.30
N GLU A 326 12.88 8.90 23.76
CA GLU A 326 13.49 7.58 23.75
C GLU A 326 13.68 7.04 22.35
N TRP A 327 12.73 7.31 21.43
CA TRP A 327 12.92 6.99 20.03
C TRP A 327 14.15 7.69 19.44
N ALA A 328 14.32 9.00 19.68
CA ALA A 328 15.49 9.75 19.21
C ALA A 328 16.81 9.15 19.73
N ARG A 329 16.87 8.82 21.03
CA ARG A 329 18.05 8.16 21.63
C ARG A 329 18.36 6.78 21.03
N ARG A 330 17.34 5.96 20.78
CA ARG A 330 17.52 4.64 20.14
C ARG A 330 17.95 4.77 18.68
N ILE A 331 17.39 5.71 17.94
CA ILE A 331 17.78 6.04 16.58
C ILE A 331 19.26 6.41 16.52
N ALA A 332 19.76 7.23 17.45
CA ALA A 332 21.17 7.62 17.48
C ALA A 332 22.13 6.42 17.50
N ARG A 333 21.77 5.35 18.23
CA ARG A 333 22.56 4.12 18.30
C ARG A 333 22.55 3.33 16.97
N LEU A 334 21.55 3.52 16.13
CA LEU A 334 21.40 2.82 14.84
C LEU A 334 22.15 3.52 13.70
N MET A 335 22.41 4.83 13.84
CA MET A 335 22.93 5.66 12.73
C MET A 335 24.38 5.34 12.35
N GLY A 336 25.20 4.80 13.25
CA GLY A 336 26.65 4.56 13.00
C GLY A 336 26.98 3.48 11.97
N ALA A 337 26.05 2.59 11.63
CA ALA A 337 26.30 1.53 10.65
C ALA A 337 26.17 2.04 9.20
N PRO A 338 26.98 1.56 8.25
CA PRO A 338 26.85 1.90 6.85
C PRO A 338 25.51 1.44 6.25
N ARG A 339 25.14 2.02 5.11
CA ARG A 339 23.99 1.56 4.33
C ARG A 339 24.40 0.31 3.55
N GLU A 340 23.57 -0.73 3.61
CA GLU A 340 23.81 -2.00 2.95
C GLU A 340 22.79 -2.27 1.86
N GLN A 341 23.14 -3.17 0.94
CA GLN A 341 22.23 -3.63 -0.12
C GLN A 341 21.28 -4.70 0.44
N MET A 342 19.98 -4.38 0.49
CA MET A 342 18.96 -5.27 1.09
C MET A 342 18.05 -5.95 0.08
N TRP A 343 18.10 -5.55 -1.19
CA TRP A 343 17.18 -6.03 -2.23
C TRP A 343 17.17 -7.56 -2.39
N LEU A 344 18.31 -8.25 -2.18
CA LEU A 344 18.35 -9.73 -2.22
C LEU A 344 17.54 -10.36 -1.09
N GLN A 345 17.55 -9.76 0.12
CA GLN A 345 16.75 -10.25 1.24
C GLN A 345 15.26 -10.03 0.97
N VAL A 346 14.86 -8.85 0.46
CA VAL A 346 13.47 -8.55 0.08
C VAL A 346 12.98 -9.53 -0.98
N ARG A 347 13.78 -9.79 -2.00
CA ARG A 347 13.46 -10.74 -3.07
C ARG A 347 13.36 -12.18 -2.55
N ALA A 348 14.28 -12.61 -1.68
CA ALA A 348 14.24 -13.95 -1.07
C ALA A 348 12.94 -14.17 -0.26
N GLN A 349 12.36 -13.12 0.31
CA GLN A 349 11.05 -13.14 0.97
C GLN A 349 9.86 -13.08 0.00
N ARG A 350 10.11 -13.16 -1.33
CA ARG A 350 9.09 -13.11 -2.40
C ARG A 350 8.27 -11.82 -2.43
N TYR A 351 8.94 -10.68 -2.21
CA TYR A 351 8.35 -9.36 -2.36
C TYR A 351 8.71 -8.68 -3.69
N ASP A 352 9.29 -9.41 -4.64
CA ASP A 352 9.40 -8.93 -6.02
C ASP A 352 8.03 -9.01 -6.71
N ILE A 353 7.64 -7.93 -7.36
CA ILE A 353 6.35 -7.86 -8.06
C ILE A 353 6.23 -8.86 -9.21
N ARG A 354 7.37 -9.27 -9.80
CA ARG A 354 7.38 -10.27 -10.87
C ARG A 354 6.98 -11.65 -10.34
N ASP A 355 7.45 -12.00 -9.14
CA ASP A 355 7.04 -13.26 -8.46
C ASP A 355 5.53 -13.22 -8.15
N THR A 356 5.03 -12.06 -7.71
CA THR A 356 3.60 -11.87 -7.44
C THR A 356 2.76 -11.98 -8.71
N ALA A 357 3.21 -11.36 -9.81
CA ALA A 357 2.53 -11.44 -11.10
C ALA A 357 2.50 -12.89 -11.64
N GLU A 358 3.63 -13.60 -11.57
CA GLU A 358 3.73 -15.01 -11.97
C GLU A 358 2.79 -15.89 -11.13
N LEU A 359 2.77 -15.72 -9.81
CA LEU A 359 1.87 -16.44 -8.90
C LEU A 359 0.40 -16.23 -9.29
N LEU A 360 -0.02 -14.98 -9.52
CA LEU A 360 -1.39 -14.68 -9.92
C LEU A 360 -1.75 -15.29 -11.28
N CYS A 361 -0.84 -15.23 -12.25
CA CYS A 361 -1.07 -15.84 -13.57
C CYS A 361 -1.19 -17.36 -13.48
N LYS A 362 -0.38 -18.02 -12.65
CA LYS A 362 -0.37 -19.48 -12.52
C LYS A 362 -1.51 -20.01 -11.67
N GLU A 363 -1.83 -19.36 -10.55
CA GLU A 363 -2.73 -19.89 -9.56
C GLU A 363 -4.14 -19.29 -9.60
N VAL A 364 -4.29 -18.05 -10.10
CA VAL A 364 -5.54 -17.28 -10.00
C VAL A 364 -6.19 -17.06 -11.37
N TYR A 365 -5.43 -16.60 -12.36
CA TYR A 365 -5.94 -16.24 -13.70
C TYR A 365 -5.76 -17.39 -14.70
N ARG A 366 -6.00 -18.63 -14.26
CA ARG A 366 -5.92 -19.79 -15.13
C ARG A 366 -7.08 -19.79 -16.14
N ARG A 367 -6.77 -20.17 -17.40
CA ARG A 367 -7.76 -20.64 -18.37
C ARG A 367 -8.11 -22.09 -18.10
#